data_70d22ce425633444eb89f409406a860a
#
_entry.id   70d22ce425633444eb89f409406a860a
#
_cell.length_a   1.000
_cell.length_b   1.000
_cell.length_c   1.000
_cell.angle_alpha   90.00
_cell.angle_beta   90.00
_cell.angle_gamma   90.00
#
_symmetry.space_group_name_H-M   'P 1'
#
loop_
_entity.id
_entity.type
_entity.pdbx_description
1 polymer ?
#
loop_
_entity_poly.entity_id
_entity_poly.type
_entity_poly.pdbx_seq_one_letter_code
_entity_poly.pdbx_strand_id
1 'polypeptide(L)'
;MKLRLVATTIFTLTLGFYTPKVTAAPIKTPKTFTEWCQQKASLSKETRRTVEALLKVAKTRNCSQANQTLTKFTSLYLRENKISDIKPLSNLTNLTSLDLRENKISDIKPFANLTNLTLLNLWQNKIRDIKPLSNLTNLTYLYIWVNPLTSKQCPLKPESICKF
;
A
#
# COMPACT_ATOMS: atom_id res chain seq x y z
N MET A 1 -77.69 -42.34 2.33
CA MET A 1 -76.39 -42.22 3.02
C MET A 1 -75.43 -41.45 2.11
N LYS A 2 -75.21 -40.14 2.35
CA LYS A 2 -74.40 -39.25 1.47
C LYS A 2 -72.99 -39.17 2.02
N LEU A 3 -72.02 -39.69 1.27
CA LEU A 3 -70.64 -39.64 1.58
C LEU A 3 -70.09 -38.18 1.20
N ARG A 4 -69.64 -37.47 2.18
CA ARG A 4 -68.97 -36.18 1.95
C ARG A 4 -67.46 -36.42 1.75
N LEU A 5 -66.99 -36.14 0.55
CA LEU A 5 -65.53 -36.03 0.30
C LEU A 5 -65.00 -34.78 0.98
N VAL A 6 -64.01 -34.91 1.84
CA VAL A 6 -63.23 -33.81 2.40
C VAL A 6 -61.98 -33.69 1.54
N ALA A 7 -61.89 -32.61 0.80
CA ALA A 7 -60.70 -32.27 0.03
C ALA A 7 -59.64 -31.68 0.98
N THR A 8 -58.58 -32.41 1.22
CA THR A 8 -57.40 -31.93 1.97
C THR A 8 -56.50 -31.14 1.00
N THR A 9 -56.49 -29.82 1.11
CA THR A 9 -55.55 -28.94 0.39
C THR A 9 -54.18 -29.03 1.05
N ILE A 10 -53.23 -29.65 0.37
CA ILE A 10 -51.84 -29.68 0.79
C ILE A 10 -51.22 -28.32 0.40
N PHE A 11 -50.92 -27.48 1.37
CA PHE A 11 -50.21 -26.23 1.24
C PHE A 11 -48.70 -26.54 1.19
N THR A 12 -48.14 -26.61 0.01
CA THR A 12 -46.67 -26.73 -0.17
C THR A 12 -46.02 -25.38 0.10
N LEU A 13 -45.43 -25.23 1.29
CA LEU A 13 -44.57 -24.10 1.64
C LEU A 13 -43.26 -24.24 0.87
N THR A 14 -43.09 -23.53 -0.24
CA THR A 14 -41.80 -23.34 -0.88
C THR A 14 -40.97 -22.35 -0.07
N LEU A 15 -40.08 -22.86 0.78
CA LEU A 15 -39.01 -22.07 1.41
C LEU A 15 -38.06 -21.59 0.32
N GLY A 16 -38.33 -20.42 -0.23
CA GLY A 16 -37.36 -19.71 -1.07
C GLY A 16 -36.15 -19.30 -0.22
N PHE A 17 -35.03 -19.97 -0.46
CA PHE A 17 -33.75 -19.53 0.12
C PHE A 17 -33.37 -18.18 -0.51
N TYR A 18 -33.75 -17.08 0.14
CA TYR A 18 -33.20 -15.77 -0.13
C TYR A 18 -31.76 -15.77 0.34
N THR A 19 -30.81 -16.05 -0.56
CA THR A 19 -29.42 -15.72 -0.31
C THR A 19 -29.28 -14.20 -0.44
N PRO A 20 -28.99 -13.46 0.64
CA PRO A 20 -28.73 -12.04 0.50
C PRO A 20 -27.53 -11.87 -0.42
N LYS A 21 -27.70 -11.21 -1.57
CA LYS A 21 -26.59 -10.75 -2.39
C LYS A 21 -25.81 -9.76 -1.54
N VAL A 22 -24.75 -10.22 -0.92
CA VAL A 22 -23.79 -9.33 -0.28
C VAL A 22 -23.12 -8.54 -1.41
N THR A 23 -23.68 -7.40 -1.75
CA THR A 23 -23.01 -6.39 -2.56
C THR A 23 -21.85 -5.87 -1.74
N ALA A 24 -20.64 -6.35 -2.05
CA ALA A 24 -19.44 -5.79 -1.46
C ALA A 24 -19.46 -4.27 -1.71
N ALA A 25 -19.48 -3.48 -0.64
CA ALA A 25 -19.32 -2.04 -0.74
C ALA A 25 -18.03 -1.72 -1.53
N PRO A 26 -18.00 -0.70 -2.37
CA PRO A 26 -16.81 -0.36 -3.13
C PRO A 26 -15.63 -0.16 -2.17
N ILE A 27 -14.55 -0.93 -2.39
CA ILE A 27 -13.34 -0.88 -1.57
C ILE A 27 -12.73 0.50 -1.79
N LYS A 28 -12.95 1.39 -0.82
CA LYS A 28 -12.35 2.73 -0.84
C LYS A 28 -10.84 2.59 -0.64
N THR A 29 -10.05 3.20 -1.53
CA THR A 29 -8.59 3.23 -1.40
C THR A 29 -8.20 3.81 -0.04
N PRO A 30 -7.45 3.08 0.78
CA PRO A 30 -7.05 3.56 2.10
C PRO A 30 -6.25 4.85 2.01
N LYS A 31 -6.55 5.80 2.89
CA LYS A 31 -5.89 7.11 2.95
C LYS A 31 -4.88 7.23 4.09
N THR A 32 -4.98 6.36 5.11
CA THR A 32 -4.10 6.37 6.28
C THR A 32 -3.48 4.99 6.49
N PHE A 33 -2.37 4.94 7.23
CA PHE A 33 -1.80 3.65 7.60
C PHE A 33 -2.77 2.82 8.45
N THR A 34 -3.57 3.46 9.31
CA THR A 34 -4.63 2.77 10.07
C THR A 34 -5.57 2.00 9.15
N GLU A 35 -6.05 2.62 8.07
CA GLU A 35 -6.97 2.00 7.11
C GLU A 35 -6.28 0.83 6.35
N TRP A 36 -5.03 1.01 5.90
CA TRP A 36 -4.23 -0.07 5.30
C TRP A 36 -4.09 -1.27 6.23
N CYS A 37 -3.78 -1.01 7.49
CA CYS A 37 -3.60 -2.04 8.50
C CYS A 37 -4.92 -2.78 8.84
N GLN A 38 -6.02 -2.08 8.99
CA GLN A 38 -7.34 -2.65 9.30
C GLN A 38 -7.86 -3.54 8.16
N GLN A 39 -7.58 -3.16 6.90
CA GLN A 39 -7.96 -3.93 5.71
C GLN A 39 -6.96 -5.02 5.34
N LYS A 40 -5.94 -5.28 6.18
CA LYS A 40 -4.81 -6.16 5.85
C LYS A 40 -5.23 -7.54 5.31
N ALA A 41 -6.31 -8.11 5.80
CA ALA A 41 -6.79 -9.43 5.38
C ALA A 41 -7.24 -9.47 3.91
N SER A 42 -7.77 -8.35 3.38
CA SER A 42 -8.28 -8.23 2.01
C SER A 42 -7.24 -7.69 1.02
N LEU A 43 -6.06 -7.26 1.50
CA LEU A 43 -5.00 -6.73 0.64
C LEU A 43 -4.32 -7.84 -0.19
N SER A 44 -3.75 -7.45 -1.32
CA SER A 44 -2.82 -8.31 -2.07
C SER A 44 -1.64 -8.73 -1.19
N LYS A 45 -0.98 -9.82 -1.56
CA LYS A 45 0.22 -10.31 -0.85
C LYS A 45 1.32 -9.25 -0.80
N GLU A 46 1.47 -8.49 -1.87
CA GLU A 46 2.47 -7.44 -2.03
C GLU A 46 2.22 -6.28 -1.07
N THR A 47 1.00 -5.74 -1.07
CA THR A 47 0.59 -4.63 -0.19
C THR A 47 0.64 -5.05 1.28
N ARG A 48 0.14 -6.27 1.58
CA ARG A 48 0.16 -6.84 2.93
C ARG A 48 1.58 -6.91 3.49
N ARG A 49 2.56 -7.31 2.66
CA ARG A 49 3.98 -7.37 3.07
C ARG A 49 4.49 -6.00 3.53
N THR A 50 4.14 -4.94 2.83
CA THR A 50 4.54 -3.58 3.22
C THR A 50 3.89 -3.16 4.53
N VAL A 51 2.59 -3.44 4.70
CA VAL A 51 1.90 -3.19 5.97
C VAL A 51 2.55 -3.96 7.12
N GLU A 52 2.92 -5.22 6.92
CA GLU A 52 3.59 -6.03 7.96
C GLU A 52 4.98 -5.50 8.30
N ALA A 53 5.75 -5.06 7.30
CA ALA A 53 7.05 -4.43 7.54
C ALA A 53 6.91 -3.14 8.38
N LEU A 54 5.91 -2.32 8.08
CA LEU A 54 5.62 -1.09 8.83
C LEU A 54 5.17 -1.38 10.26
N LEU A 55 4.33 -2.38 10.49
CA LEU A 55 3.93 -2.82 11.83
C LEU A 55 5.12 -3.30 12.67
N LYS A 56 6.06 -4.03 12.03
CA LYS A 56 7.30 -4.46 12.68
C LYS A 56 8.15 -3.27 13.12
N VAL A 57 8.31 -2.26 12.27
CA VAL A 57 9.05 -1.03 12.60
C VAL A 57 8.35 -0.22 13.70
N ALA A 58 7.02 -0.14 13.65
CA ALA A 58 6.22 0.53 14.68
C ALA A 58 6.18 -0.25 16.02
N LYS A 59 6.71 -1.50 16.06
CA LYS A 59 6.74 -2.39 17.22
C LYS A 59 5.37 -2.62 17.88
N THR A 60 4.31 -2.59 17.10
CA THR A 60 2.94 -2.83 17.57
C THR A 60 2.08 -3.49 16.49
N ARG A 61 1.05 -4.23 16.91
CA ARG A 61 0.02 -4.78 16.02
C ARG A 61 -1.26 -3.94 16.02
N ASN A 62 -1.35 -2.94 16.90
CA ASN A 62 -2.48 -2.02 16.94
C ASN A 62 -2.34 -1.01 15.80
N CYS A 63 -3.31 -1.00 14.89
CA CYS A 63 -3.26 -0.17 13.68
C CYS A 63 -3.23 1.34 13.98
N SER A 64 -3.98 1.79 14.98
CA SER A 64 -4.02 3.21 15.37
C SER A 64 -2.70 3.65 16.00
N GLN A 65 -2.17 2.86 16.94
CA GLN A 65 -0.85 3.13 17.55
C GLN A 65 0.27 3.11 16.51
N ALA A 66 0.24 2.15 15.58
CA ALA A 66 1.22 2.08 14.51
C ALA A 66 1.18 3.34 13.64
N ASN A 67 -0.01 3.81 13.27
CA ASN A 67 -0.16 5.05 12.50
C ASN A 67 0.40 6.25 13.27
N GLN A 68 0.06 6.40 14.56
CA GLN A 68 0.57 7.49 15.40
C GLN A 68 2.10 7.48 15.52
N THR A 69 2.70 6.30 15.56
CA THR A 69 4.16 6.13 15.63
C THR A 69 4.81 6.45 14.29
N LEU A 70 4.32 5.84 13.19
CA LEU A 70 4.89 5.99 11.85
C LEU A 70 4.80 7.43 11.32
N THR A 71 3.70 8.14 11.61
CA THR A 71 3.53 9.54 11.17
C THR A 71 4.47 10.52 11.88
N LYS A 72 5.09 10.13 12.99
CA LYS A 72 6.11 10.93 13.68
C LYS A 72 7.53 10.68 13.19
N PHE A 73 7.74 9.64 12.39
CA PHE A 73 9.07 9.31 11.90
C PHE A 73 9.54 10.34 10.87
N THR A 74 10.76 10.78 11.02
CA THR A 74 11.52 11.54 10.03
C THR A 74 12.46 10.65 9.22
N SER A 75 12.82 9.47 9.77
CA SER A 75 13.67 8.49 9.11
C SER A 75 13.04 7.10 9.18
N LEU A 76 13.06 6.37 8.05
CA LEU A 76 12.49 5.03 7.95
C LEU A 76 13.42 4.10 7.16
N TYR A 77 13.73 2.94 7.76
CA TYR A 77 14.62 1.93 7.20
C TYR A 77 13.84 0.64 6.94
N LEU A 78 13.68 0.29 5.66
CA LEU A 78 12.91 -0.88 5.20
C LEU A 78 13.69 -1.71 4.18
N ARG A 79 15.02 -1.77 4.31
CA ARG A 79 15.88 -2.56 3.42
C ARG A 79 15.55 -4.07 3.53
N GLU A 80 15.78 -4.82 2.45
CA GLU A 80 15.70 -6.28 2.40
C GLU A 80 14.34 -6.88 2.84
N ASN A 81 13.23 -6.16 2.67
CA ASN A 81 11.89 -6.62 3.07
C ASN A 81 11.07 -7.23 1.93
N LYS A 82 11.67 -7.38 0.73
CA LYS A 82 10.96 -7.89 -0.48
C LYS A 82 9.72 -7.06 -0.82
N ILE A 83 9.71 -5.78 -0.48
CA ILE A 83 8.61 -4.83 -0.74
C ILE A 83 8.53 -4.57 -2.25
N SER A 84 7.31 -4.60 -2.79
CA SER A 84 7.03 -4.26 -4.19
C SER A 84 5.92 -3.20 -4.33
N ASP A 85 4.94 -3.17 -3.42
CA ASP A 85 3.89 -2.15 -3.37
C ASP A 85 4.15 -1.19 -2.21
N ILE A 86 4.38 0.07 -2.54
CA ILE A 86 4.72 1.14 -1.59
C ILE A 86 3.56 2.08 -1.26
N LYS A 87 2.35 1.80 -1.74
CA LYS A 87 1.17 2.63 -1.45
C LYS A 87 0.96 2.87 0.05
N PRO A 88 1.18 1.88 0.96
CA PRO A 88 1.04 2.13 2.39
C PRO A 88 2.01 3.15 2.98
N LEU A 89 3.06 3.55 2.24
CA LEU A 89 4.02 4.60 2.65
C LEU A 89 3.58 6.01 2.26
N SER A 90 2.64 6.16 1.31
CA SER A 90 2.35 7.43 0.62
C SER A 90 1.92 8.58 1.54
N ASN A 91 1.51 8.30 2.76
CA ASN A 91 1.04 9.30 3.74
C ASN A 91 2.03 9.57 4.88
N LEU A 92 3.23 8.99 4.81
CA LEU A 92 4.29 9.26 5.80
C LEU A 92 5.05 10.54 5.42
N THR A 93 4.32 11.65 5.26
CA THR A 93 4.82 12.90 4.69
C THR A 93 5.87 13.63 5.55
N ASN A 94 6.04 13.24 6.82
CA ASN A 94 7.08 13.78 7.69
C ASN A 94 8.46 13.17 7.44
N LEU A 95 8.57 12.15 6.56
CA LEU A 95 9.84 11.52 6.27
C LEU A 95 10.77 12.49 5.53
N THR A 96 11.98 12.63 6.06
CA THR A 96 13.11 13.31 5.44
C THR A 96 14.14 12.32 4.90
N SER A 97 14.22 11.11 5.48
CA SER A 97 15.11 10.04 5.04
C SER A 97 14.36 8.72 4.89
N LEU A 98 14.49 8.06 3.73
CA LEU A 98 13.85 6.78 3.45
C LEU A 98 14.83 5.81 2.79
N ASP A 99 15.08 4.69 3.45
CA ASP A 99 15.94 3.61 2.92
C ASP A 99 15.07 2.39 2.54
N LEU A 100 14.98 2.13 1.25
CA LEU A 100 14.25 1.03 0.64
C LEU A 100 15.14 0.16 -0.26
N ARG A 101 16.44 0.18 -0.06
CA ARG A 101 17.37 -0.63 -0.85
C ARG A 101 17.06 -2.13 -0.73
N GLU A 102 17.47 -2.89 -1.76
CA GLU A 102 17.33 -4.36 -1.81
C GLU A 102 15.87 -4.83 -1.64
N ASN A 103 14.97 -4.19 -2.40
CA ASN A 103 13.57 -4.55 -2.45
C ASN A 103 13.15 -4.97 -3.88
N LYS A 104 11.87 -4.98 -4.18
CA LYS A 104 11.31 -5.37 -5.49
C LYS A 104 10.43 -4.29 -6.08
N ILE A 105 10.68 -3.03 -5.73
CA ILE A 105 9.87 -1.87 -6.10
C ILE A 105 10.06 -1.56 -7.59
N SER A 106 8.96 -1.40 -8.31
CA SER A 106 8.94 -0.98 -9.71
C SER A 106 8.13 0.30 -9.94
N ASP A 107 7.01 0.46 -9.22
CA ASP A 107 6.19 1.67 -9.28
C ASP A 107 6.50 2.58 -8.09
N ILE A 108 6.99 3.78 -8.39
CA ILE A 108 7.39 4.81 -7.41
C ILE A 108 6.48 6.04 -7.40
N LYS A 109 5.38 6.01 -8.17
CA LYS A 109 4.36 7.09 -8.16
C LYS A 109 3.86 7.42 -6.74
N PRO A 110 3.68 6.46 -5.82
CA PRO A 110 3.24 6.76 -4.45
C PRO A 110 4.18 7.67 -3.66
N PHE A 111 5.44 7.86 -4.09
CA PHE A 111 6.37 8.78 -3.43
C PHE A 111 6.13 10.26 -3.77
N ALA A 112 5.35 10.58 -4.79
CA ALA A 112 5.15 11.97 -5.25
C ALA A 112 4.67 12.94 -4.15
N ASN A 113 4.04 12.42 -3.09
CA ASN A 113 3.56 13.21 -1.95
C ASN A 113 4.59 13.34 -0.81
N LEU A 114 5.72 12.64 -0.85
CA LEU A 114 6.73 12.66 0.19
C LEU A 114 7.71 13.81 -0.02
N THR A 115 7.19 15.03 -0.19
CA THR A 115 7.95 16.22 -0.61
C THR A 115 8.99 16.70 0.40
N ASN A 116 8.92 16.22 1.65
CA ASN A 116 9.92 16.53 2.68
C ASN A 116 11.18 15.65 2.60
N LEU A 117 11.23 14.65 1.69
CA LEU A 117 12.40 13.80 1.56
C LEU A 117 13.62 14.59 1.09
N THR A 118 14.71 14.44 1.84
CA THR A 118 16.05 14.94 1.52
C THR A 118 16.98 13.82 1.08
N LEU A 119 16.76 12.59 1.59
CA LEU A 119 17.51 11.39 1.22
C LEU A 119 16.54 10.26 0.87
N LEU A 120 16.72 9.68 -0.33
CA LEU A 120 15.97 8.52 -0.79
C LEU A 120 16.94 7.46 -1.34
N ASN A 121 16.95 6.28 -0.70
CA ASN A 121 17.77 5.17 -1.16
C ASN A 121 16.88 4.08 -1.76
N LEU A 122 17.00 3.89 -3.07
CA LEU A 122 16.30 2.92 -3.89
C LEU A 122 17.25 1.93 -4.57
N TRP A 123 18.51 1.83 -4.07
CA TRP A 123 19.50 0.91 -4.61
C TRP A 123 18.95 -0.51 -4.71
N GLN A 124 19.29 -1.21 -5.81
CA GLN A 124 18.92 -2.61 -6.04
C GLN A 124 17.40 -2.86 -5.90
N ASN A 125 16.64 -2.25 -6.81
CA ASN A 125 15.20 -2.43 -6.98
C ASN A 125 14.87 -2.79 -8.45
N LYS A 126 13.63 -2.63 -8.87
CA LYS A 126 13.14 -2.97 -10.23
C LYS A 126 12.59 -1.75 -10.96
N ILE A 127 13.09 -0.57 -10.63
CA ILE A 127 12.60 0.71 -11.14
C ILE A 127 13.09 0.92 -12.58
N ARG A 128 12.17 1.32 -13.48
CA ARG A 128 12.46 1.63 -14.88
C ARG A 128 12.36 3.11 -15.21
N ASP A 129 11.52 3.85 -14.49
CA ASP A 129 11.27 5.28 -14.71
C ASP A 129 11.32 6.03 -13.39
N ILE A 130 12.12 7.11 -13.34
CA ILE A 130 12.29 7.97 -12.17
C ILE A 130 11.62 9.33 -12.32
N LYS A 131 10.93 9.61 -13.44
CA LYS A 131 10.15 10.83 -13.65
C LYS A 131 9.17 11.15 -12.52
N PRO A 132 8.49 10.14 -11.88
CA PRO A 132 7.59 10.41 -10.76
C PRO A 132 8.23 11.13 -9.57
N LEU A 133 9.56 11.17 -9.48
CA LEU A 133 10.28 11.87 -8.40
C LEU A 133 10.50 13.37 -8.66
N SER A 134 10.08 13.91 -9.82
CA SER A 134 10.32 15.31 -10.20
C SER A 134 9.79 16.35 -9.21
N ASN A 135 8.76 16.00 -8.43
CA ASN A 135 8.18 16.88 -7.41
C ASN A 135 8.93 16.85 -6.07
N LEU A 136 9.90 15.95 -5.89
CA LEU A 136 10.67 15.84 -4.65
C LEU A 136 11.84 16.82 -4.64
N THR A 137 11.53 18.11 -4.74
CA THR A 137 12.52 19.20 -4.93
C THR A 137 13.43 19.40 -3.72
N ASN A 138 13.11 18.85 -2.56
CA ASN A 138 13.96 18.86 -1.37
C ASN A 138 15.02 17.75 -1.34
N LEU A 139 14.98 16.80 -2.30
CA LEU A 139 15.99 15.74 -2.35
C LEU A 139 17.39 16.33 -2.62
N THR A 140 18.33 15.92 -1.77
CA THR A 140 19.76 16.20 -1.90
C THR A 140 20.55 14.95 -2.29
N TYR A 141 20.01 13.75 -1.96
CA TYR A 141 20.62 12.47 -2.31
C TYR A 141 19.56 11.47 -2.77
N LEU A 142 19.70 10.98 -4.01
CA LEU A 142 18.93 9.89 -4.58
C LEU A 142 19.88 8.76 -5.01
N TYR A 143 19.90 7.65 -4.26
CA TYR A 143 20.64 6.45 -4.64
C TYR A 143 19.72 5.52 -5.44
N ILE A 144 20.02 5.32 -6.72
CA ILE A 144 19.17 4.61 -7.66
C ILE A 144 19.90 3.50 -8.44
N TRP A 145 21.15 3.22 -8.10
CA TRP A 145 21.97 2.22 -8.78
C TRP A 145 21.33 0.83 -8.72
N VAL A 146 21.79 -0.03 -9.62
CA VAL A 146 21.29 -1.42 -9.74
C VAL A 146 19.76 -1.45 -9.88
N ASN A 147 19.24 -0.57 -10.77
CA ASN A 147 17.86 -0.59 -11.24
C ASN A 147 17.85 -0.66 -12.77
N PRO A 148 16.88 -1.36 -13.41
CA PRO A 148 16.80 -1.48 -14.87
C PRO A 148 16.21 -0.21 -15.50
N LEU A 149 16.82 0.95 -15.24
CA LEU A 149 16.37 2.26 -15.74
C LEU A 149 16.38 2.31 -17.26
N THR A 150 15.31 2.86 -17.85
CA THR A 150 15.23 3.14 -19.29
C THR A 150 15.98 4.41 -19.70
N SER A 151 16.18 5.34 -18.76
CA SER A 151 16.96 6.56 -18.91
C SER A 151 17.70 6.88 -17.62
N LYS A 152 18.92 7.38 -17.75
CA LYS A 152 19.72 7.92 -16.63
C LYS A 152 19.60 9.44 -16.52
N GLN A 153 18.57 10.04 -17.09
CA GLN A 153 18.31 11.47 -16.93
C GLN A 153 17.69 11.74 -15.55
N CYS A 154 18.39 12.54 -14.75
CA CYS A 154 17.88 12.93 -13.43
C CYS A 154 16.70 13.91 -13.59
N PRO A 155 15.53 13.66 -12.98
CA PRO A 155 14.40 14.58 -13.06
C PRO A 155 14.52 15.77 -12.11
N LEU A 156 15.62 15.85 -11.34
CA LEU A 156 15.89 16.86 -10.30
C LEU A 156 17.09 17.73 -10.68
N LYS A 157 17.20 18.89 -10.05
CA LYS A 157 18.34 19.79 -10.21
C LYS A 157 18.99 20.10 -8.86
N PRO A 158 20.34 20.13 -8.79
CA PRO A 158 21.28 19.76 -9.86
C PRO A 158 21.28 18.25 -10.14
N GLU A 159 21.69 17.84 -11.34
CA GLU A 159 21.66 16.41 -11.74
C GLU A 159 22.55 15.51 -10.86
N SER A 160 23.53 16.10 -10.18
CA SER A 160 24.41 15.42 -9.23
C SER A 160 23.69 14.80 -8.03
N ILE A 161 22.41 15.14 -7.79
CA ILE A 161 21.54 14.53 -6.77
C ILE A 161 21.36 13.04 -7.07
N CYS A 162 21.17 12.67 -8.36
CA CYS A 162 20.96 11.30 -8.78
C CYS A 162 22.29 10.53 -8.85
N LYS A 163 22.41 9.49 -8.05
CA LYS A 163 23.55 8.54 -8.07
C LYS A 163 23.11 7.28 -8.79
N PHE A 164 23.52 7.15 -10.06
CA PHE A 164 23.20 6.03 -10.96
C PHE A 164 24.20 4.91 -10.87
#